data_05ba6b213500e808a6bbdbe245629384
#
_entry.id   05ba6b213500e808a6bbdbe245629384
#
_cell.length_a   1.000
_cell.length_b   1.000
_cell.length_c   1.000
_cell.angle_alpha   90.00
_cell.angle_beta   90.00
_cell.angle_gamma   90.00
#
_symmetry.space_group_name_H-M   'P 1'
#
loop_
_entity.id
_entity.type
_entity.pdbx_description
1 polymer ?
#
loop_
_entity_poly.entity_id
_entity_poly.type
_entity_poly.pdbx_seq_one_letter_code
_entity_poly.pdbx_strand_id
1 'polypeptide(L)'
;MSRRRAGQGLGHLAEDAAERAVYVVSVAAELAGMHPQTLRQYDRLGLVSPARTRGRGRRYSHRDVERLRRIQSLSQEGINLEGIRRILDLEARVEELETDNARMRSREAVVQRIFAAAADGEVQVVAPGRQGRGPKRRPE
;
A
#
# COMPACT_ATOMS: atom_id res chain seq x y z
N MET A 1 11.05 1.89 -23.87
CA MET A 1 10.89 2.15 -23.46
C MET A 1 10.98 2.13 -22.27
N SER A 2 10.96 1.99 -21.73
CA SER A 2 10.87 1.95 -20.58
C SER A 2 11.65 1.21 -19.78
N ARG A 3 12.69 0.98 -19.97
CA ARG A 3 13.41 0.29 -19.21
C ARG A 3 13.80 1.03 -18.06
N ARG A 4 13.88 2.18 -18.05
CA ARG A 4 14.41 2.90 -17.04
C ARG A 4 13.59 2.70 -15.87
N ARG A 5 12.47 2.33 -15.94
CA ARG A 5 11.74 2.16 -14.86
C ARG A 5 11.75 0.83 -14.49
N ALA A 6 12.63 0.03 -14.75
CA ALA A 6 12.66 -1.34 -14.41
C ALA A 6 12.39 -1.54 -12.96
N GLY A 7 13.05 -0.84 -12.12
CA GLY A 7 12.83 -1.03 -10.70
C GLY A 7 11.45 -0.65 -10.28
N GLN A 8 11.01 0.49 -10.72
CA GLN A 8 9.70 0.91 -10.38
C GLN A 8 8.70 0.04 -11.05
N GLY A 9 8.97 -0.40 -12.23
CA GLY A 9 8.06 -1.24 -12.94
C GLY A 9 7.77 -2.51 -12.22
N LEU A 10 8.78 -3.13 -11.65
CA LEU A 10 8.58 -4.37 -10.95
C LEU A 10 7.71 -4.20 -9.72
N GLY A 11 7.94 -3.15 -8.96
CA GLY A 11 7.12 -2.90 -7.79
C GLY A 11 5.67 -2.66 -8.16
N HIS A 12 5.47 -1.90 -9.21
CA HIS A 12 4.13 -1.58 -9.65
C HIS A 12 3.43 -2.84 -10.15
N LEU A 13 4.13 -3.70 -10.87
CA LEU A 13 3.53 -4.93 -11.35
C LEU A 13 3.16 -5.84 -10.19
N ALA A 14 3.95 -5.87 -9.16
CA ALA A 14 3.63 -6.70 -8.02
C ALA A 14 2.39 -6.18 -7.30
N GLU A 15 2.25 -4.89 -7.21
CA GLU A 15 1.08 -4.33 -6.59
C GLU A 15 -0.16 -4.58 -7.44
N ASP A 16 -0.03 -4.44 -8.75
CA ASP A 16 -1.13 -4.70 -9.64
C ASP A 16 -1.54 -6.16 -9.54
N ALA A 17 -0.59 -7.06 -9.44
CA ALA A 17 -0.90 -8.47 -9.33
C ALA A 17 -1.64 -8.75 -8.03
N ALA A 18 -1.24 -8.11 -6.95
CA ALA A 18 -1.89 -8.32 -5.66
C ALA A 18 -3.31 -7.79 -5.65
N GLU A 19 -3.57 -6.78 -6.46
CA GLU A 19 -4.91 -6.21 -6.49
C GLU A 19 -5.80 -6.86 -7.54
N ARG A 20 -5.26 -7.75 -8.33
CA ARG A 20 -6.05 -8.37 -9.37
C ARG A 20 -7.06 -9.33 -8.78
N ALA A 21 -8.31 -9.19 -9.12
CA ALA A 21 -9.38 -9.99 -8.55
C ALA A 21 -9.54 -11.27 -9.35
N VAL A 22 -8.85 -12.30 -8.95
CA VAL A 22 -8.82 -13.56 -9.66
C VAL A 22 -9.46 -14.75 -8.97
N TYR A 23 -9.72 -14.68 -7.69
CA TYR A 23 -10.18 -15.85 -6.96
C TYR A 23 -11.69 -15.86 -6.75
N VAL A 24 -12.33 -16.99 -7.06
CA VAL A 24 -13.75 -17.12 -6.75
C VAL A 24 -13.87 -17.38 -5.26
N VAL A 25 -15.07 -17.27 -4.71
CA VAL A 25 -15.28 -17.31 -3.27
C VAL A 25 -14.75 -18.60 -2.64
N SER A 26 -14.94 -19.75 -3.27
CA SER A 26 -14.51 -21.00 -2.66
C SER A 26 -12.98 -21.07 -2.56
N VAL A 27 -12.30 -20.58 -3.58
CA VAL A 27 -10.84 -20.59 -3.58
C VAL A 27 -10.31 -19.57 -2.60
N ALA A 28 -10.91 -18.39 -2.58
CA ALA A 28 -10.47 -17.34 -1.65
C ALA A 28 -10.66 -17.81 -0.20
N ALA A 29 -11.77 -18.46 0.09
CA ALA A 29 -12.02 -18.96 1.44
C ALA A 29 -11.01 -20.02 1.81
N GLU A 30 -10.70 -20.91 0.90
CA GLU A 30 -9.72 -21.94 1.19
C GLU A 30 -8.37 -21.32 1.44
N LEU A 31 -7.95 -20.38 0.64
CA LEU A 31 -6.67 -19.71 0.83
C LEU A 31 -6.61 -18.94 2.14
N ALA A 32 -7.74 -18.43 2.56
CA ALA A 32 -7.79 -17.65 3.79
C ALA A 32 -8.03 -18.54 5.03
N GLY A 33 -8.28 -19.82 4.82
CA GLY A 33 -8.47 -20.73 5.94
C GLY A 33 -9.82 -20.60 6.61
N MET A 34 -10.86 -20.34 5.85
CA MET A 34 -12.17 -20.20 6.44
C MET A 34 -13.21 -20.85 5.55
N HIS A 35 -14.39 -21.05 6.08
CA HIS A 35 -15.47 -21.62 5.33
C HIS A 35 -16.03 -20.55 4.39
N PRO A 36 -16.46 -20.95 3.19
CA PRO A 36 -17.00 -19.95 2.24
C PRO A 36 -18.17 -19.15 2.81
N GLN A 37 -18.98 -19.78 3.66
CA GLN A 37 -20.09 -19.08 4.25
C GLN A 37 -19.61 -17.95 5.16
N THR A 38 -18.52 -18.19 5.88
CA THR A 38 -17.91 -17.17 6.73
C THR A 38 -17.44 -16.01 5.87
N LEU A 39 -16.83 -16.32 4.73
CA LEU A 39 -16.35 -15.28 3.85
C LEU A 39 -17.52 -14.46 3.33
N ARG A 40 -18.63 -15.10 2.96
CA ARG A 40 -19.79 -14.38 2.47
C ARG A 40 -20.34 -13.46 3.54
N GLN A 41 -20.28 -13.91 4.79
CA GLN A 41 -20.74 -13.09 5.89
C GLN A 41 -19.87 -11.86 6.05
N TYR A 42 -18.56 -12.01 5.97
CA TYR A 42 -17.65 -10.88 6.09
C TYR A 42 -17.85 -9.90 4.93
N ASP A 43 -18.17 -10.44 3.74
CA ASP A 43 -18.44 -9.60 2.60
C ASP A 43 -19.71 -8.78 2.88
N ARG A 44 -20.76 -9.42 3.37
CA ARG A 44 -22.01 -8.71 3.65
C ARG A 44 -21.82 -7.64 4.71
N LEU A 45 -20.92 -7.89 5.65
CA LEU A 45 -20.66 -6.92 6.71
C LEU A 45 -19.69 -5.81 6.27
N GLY A 46 -19.22 -5.88 5.06
CA GLY A 46 -18.34 -4.83 4.56
C GLY A 46 -16.91 -4.91 5.02
N LEU A 47 -16.51 -6.06 5.58
CA LEU A 47 -15.12 -6.20 6.02
C LEU A 47 -14.19 -6.49 4.86
N VAL A 48 -14.69 -6.95 3.75
CA VAL A 48 -13.89 -7.18 2.57
C VAL A 48 -14.77 -6.81 1.40
N SER A 49 -14.19 -6.29 0.34
CA SER A 49 -14.94 -5.80 -0.80
C SER A 49 -14.43 -6.40 -2.09
N PRO A 50 -14.95 -7.53 -2.49
CA PRO A 50 -14.49 -8.16 -3.72
C PRO A 50 -14.95 -7.39 -4.93
N ALA A 51 -14.23 -7.55 -6.02
CA ALA A 51 -14.61 -6.92 -7.25
C ALA A 51 -15.67 -7.77 -7.93
N ARG A 52 -16.56 -7.13 -8.65
CA ARG A 52 -17.53 -7.84 -9.39
C ARG A 52 -17.13 -7.85 -10.81
N THR A 53 -17.00 -9.03 -11.39
CA THR A 53 -16.64 -9.13 -12.77
C THR A 53 -17.91 -9.27 -13.55
N ARG A 54 -17.86 -8.79 -14.77
CA ARG A 54 -19.01 -8.79 -15.60
C ARG A 54 -19.59 -10.16 -15.76
N GLY A 55 -20.77 -10.37 -15.30
CA GLY A 55 -21.45 -11.61 -15.45
C GLY A 55 -20.87 -12.79 -14.73
N ARG A 56 -19.86 -12.61 -13.95
CA ARG A 56 -19.26 -13.70 -13.26
C ARG A 56 -19.34 -13.64 -11.78
N GLY A 57 -19.93 -12.68 -11.21
CA GLY A 57 -20.07 -12.59 -9.78
C GLY A 57 -18.82 -12.02 -9.11
N ARG A 58 -18.63 -12.37 -7.85
CA ARG A 58 -17.56 -11.77 -7.09
C ARG A 58 -16.25 -12.47 -7.27
N ARG A 59 -15.21 -11.68 -7.29
CA ARG A 59 -13.86 -12.21 -7.38
C ARG A 59 -13.01 -11.49 -6.35
N TYR A 60 -12.13 -12.22 -5.70
CA TYR A 60 -11.28 -11.68 -4.65
C TYR A 60 -9.85 -11.62 -5.13
N SER A 61 -9.12 -10.61 -4.68
CA SER A 61 -7.74 -10.44 -5.03
C SER A 61 -6.85 -11.10 -4.00
N HIS A 62 -5.57 -11.16 -4.27
CA HIS A 62 -4.62 -11.67 -3.28
C HIS A 62 -4.63 -10.77 -2.04
N ARG A 63 -4.77 -9.48 -2.23
CA ARG A 63 -4.84 -8.54 -1.12
C ARG A 63 -6.09 -8.80 -0.28
N ASP A 64 -7.20 -9.15 -0.92
CA ASP A 64 -8.40 -9.51 -0.21
C ASP A 64 -8.19 -10.75 0.63
N VAL A 65 -7.46 -11.74 0.10
CA VAL A 65 -7.19 -12.95 0.83
C VAL A 65 -6.33 -12.65 2.07
N GLU A 66 -5.35 -11.77 1.92
CA GLU A 66 -4.53 -11.38 3.06
C GLU A 66 -5.37 -10.69 4.13
N ARG A 67 -6.28 -9.85 3.70
CA ARG A 67 -7.17 -9.17 4.63
C ARG A 67 -8.05 -10.18 5.35
N LEU A 68 -8.56 -11.17 4.63
CA LEU A 68 -9.39 -12.21 5.23
C LEU A 68 -8.59 -13.02 6.24
N ARG A 69 -7.32 -13.28 5.96
CA ARG A 69 -6.47 -13.99 6.91
C ARG A 69 -6.29 -13.17 8.18
N ARG A 70 -6.12 -11.88 8.01
CA ARG A 70 -5.98 -10.99 9.17
C ARG A 70 -7.25 -10.99 10.00
N ILE A 71 -8.41 -10.94 9.36
CA ILE A 71 -9.69 -10.95 10.03
C ILE A 71 -9.84 -12.27 10.80
N GLN A 72 -9.47 -13.38 10.17
CA GLN A 72 -9.61 -14.66 10.79
C GLN A 72 -8.69 -14.76 12.03
N SER A 73 -7.50 -14.26 11.92
CA SER A 73 -6.55 -14.26 13.03
C SER A 73 -7.10 -13.47 14.21
N LEU A 74 -7.63 -12.28 13.95
CA LEU A 74 -8.18 -11.45 15.01
C LEU A 74 -9.41 -12.10 15.63
N SER A 75 -10.21 -12.75 14.80
CA SER A 75 -11.39 -13.42 15.29
C SER A 75 -11.01 -14.57 16.22
N GLN A 76 -9.96 -15.29 15.88
CA GLN A 76 -9.49 -16.38 16.70
C GLN A 76 -8.90 -15.88 18.02
N GLU A 77 -8.48 -14.65 18.08
CA GLU A 77 -7.99 -14.08 19.31
C GLU A 77 -9.15 -13.60 20.19
N GLY A 78 -10.37 -13.77 19.74
CA GLY A 78 -11.51 -13.40 20.54
C GLY A 78 -12.01 -11.99 20.33
N ILE A 79 -11.54 -11.31 19.30
CA ILE A 79 -11.97 -9.93 19.06
C ILE A 79 -13.25 -9.98 18.28
N ASN A 80 -14.25 -9.22 18.68
CA ASN A 80 -15.52 -9.23 17.99
C ASN A 80 -15.43 -8.42 16.69
N LEU A 81 -16.46 -8.50 15.87
CA LEU A 81 -16.41 -7.91 14.55
C LEU A 81 -16.21 -6.41 14.57
N GLU A 82 -16.80 -5.74 15.52
CA GLU A 82 -16.63 -4.29 15.59
C GLU A 82 -15.19 -3.95 15.92
N GLY A 83 -14.58 -4.70 16.84
CA GLY A 83 -13.18 -4.51 17.17
C GLY A 83 -12.27 -4.79 16.00
N ILE A 84 -12.59 -5.85 15.24
CA ILE A 84 -11.82 -6.18 14.05
C ILE A 84 -11.88 -5.02 13.06
N ARG A 85 -13.07 -4.46 12.85
CA ARG A 85 -13.21 -3.36 11.91
C ARG A 85 -12.35 -2.17 12.33
N ARG A 86 -12.36 -1.86 13.62
CA ARG A 86 -11.57 -0.74 14.10
C ARG A 86 -10.08 -1.00 13.99
N ILE A 87 -9.67 -2.23 14.25
CA ILE A 87 -8.26 -2.59 14.14
C ILE A 87 -7.80 -2.46 12.70
N LEU A 88 -8.60 -2.96 11.76
CA LEU A 88 -8.23 -2.89 10.36
C LEU A 88 -8.15 -1.44 9.88
N ASP A 89 -9.08 -0.60 10.34
CA ASP A 89 -9.04 0.81 9.97
C ASP A 89 -7.80 1.49 10.54
N LEU A 90 -7.46 1.18 11.78
CA LEU A 90 -6.27 1.75 12.38
C LEU A 90 -5.00 1.26 11.72
N GLU A 91 -4.96 0.00 11.34
CA GLU A 91 -3.79 -0.54 10.66
C GLU A 91 -3.59 0.14 9.30
N ALA A 92 -4.69 0.40 8.60
CA ALA A 92 -4.61 1.09 7.33
C ALA A 92 -4.09 2.52 7.53
N ARG A 93 -4.52 3.16 8.62
CA ARG A 93 -4.09 4.49 8.90
C ARG A 93 -2.62 4.52 9.24
N VAL A 94 -2.16 3.54 10.02
CA VAL A 94 -0.74 3.45 10.36
C VAL A 94 0.08 3.27 9.08
N GLU A 95 -0.38 2.42 8.18
CA GLU A 95 0.34 2.18 6.96
C GLU A 95 0.45 3.47 6.13
N GLU A 96 -0.63 4.22 6.05
CA GLU A 96 -0.61 5.49 5.35
C GLU A 96 0.38 6.46 5.96
N LEU A 97 0.36 6.56 7.29
CA LEU A 97 1.25 7.47 7.97
C LEU A 97 2.70 7.06 7.83
N GLU A 98 2.96 5.76 7.84
CA GLU A 98 4.32 5.28 7.65
C GLU A 98 4.82 5.59 6.25
N THR A 99 3.95 5.49 5.25
CA THR A 99 4.32 5.81 3.89
C THR A 99 4.63 7.31 3.77
N ASP A 100 3.78 8.14 4.35
CA ASP A 100 3.99 9.57 4.31
C ASP A 100 5.27 9.95 5.06
N ASN A 101 5.50 9.30 6.19
CA ASN A 101 6.67 9.58 6.98
C ASN A 101 7.93 9.21 6.21
N ALA A 102 7.92 8.10 5.51
CA ALA A 102 9.06 7.69 4.72
C ALA A 102 9.31 8.68 3.59
N ARG A 103 8.24 9.19 3.00
CA ARG A 103 8.37 10.16 1.95
C ARG A 103 8.96 11.45 2.48
N MET A 104 8.52 11.88 3.64
CA MET A 104 9.04 13.10 4.22
C MET A 104 10.49 12.95 4.63
N ARG A 105 10.87 11.78 5.13
CA ARG A 105 12.25 11.56 5.47
C ARG A 105 13.14 11.58 4.23
N SER A 106 12.65 11.06 3.11
CA SER A 106 13.40 11.10 1.90
C SER A 106 13.62 12.54 1.44
N ARG A 107 12.59 13.35 1.54
CA ARG A 107 12.71 14.72 1.15
C ARG A 107 13.70 15.44 2.04
N GLU A 108 13.61 15.19 3.33
CA GLU A 108 14.49 15.84 4.25
C GLU A 108 15.92 15.43 3.99
N ALA A 109 16.16 14.17 3.67
CA ALA A 109 17.51 13.71 3.39
C ALA A 109 18.07 14.42 2.16
N VAL A 110 17.25 14.64 1.15
CA VAL A 110 17.70 15.34 -0.04
C VAL A 110 18.05 16.78 0.30
N VAL A 111 17.20 17.44 1.07
CA VAL A 111 17.43 18.83 1.44
C VAL A 111 18.72 18.93 2.25
N GLN A 112 18.93 17.99 3.17
CA GLN A 112 20.13 18.01 3.97
C GLN A 112 21.38 17.86 3.11
N ARG A 113 21.32 17.01 2.13
CA ARG A 113 22.46 16.82 1.25
C ARG A 113 22.75 18.09 0.43
N ILE A 114 21.71 18.76 0.00
CA ILE A 114 21.87 19.98 -0.75
C ILE A 114 22.51 21.05 0.12
N PHE A 115 22.05 21.18 1.35
CA PHE A 115 22.62 22.15 2.25
C PHE A 115 24.05 21.81 2.59
N ALA A 116 24.38 20.55 2.73
CA ALA A 116 25.74 20.16 3.03
C ALA A 116 26.66 20.52 1.86
N ALA A 117 26.19 20.28 0.66
CA ALA A 117 26.97 20.62 -0.52
C ALA A 117 27.15 22.13 -0.61
N ALA A 118 26.11 22.88 -0.30
CA ALA A 118 26.23 24.33 -0.35
C ALA A 118 27.21 24.81 0.71
N ALA A 119 27.20 24.18 1.85
CA ALA A 119 28.12 24.58 2.90
C ALA A 119 29.54 24.31 2.49
N ASP A 120 29.77 23.32 1.65
CA ASP A 120 31.12 23.07 1.21
C ASP A 120 31.46 23.97 0.07
N GLY A 121 30.60 24.75 -0.40
CA GLY A 121 30.91 25.62 -1.47
C GLY A 121 30.73 25.05 -2.80
N GLU A 122 30.44 23.84 -2.95
CA GLU A 122 30.39 23.27 -4.20
C GLU A 122 29.06 23.16 -4.59
N VAL A 123 28.31 23.91 -4.82
CA VAL A 123 27.05 23.79 -5.17
C VAL A 123 26.60 23.49 -6.43
N GLN A 124 26.35 22.58 -6.85
CA GLN A 124 25.98 22.23 -8.06
C GLN A 124 24.68 21.69 -7.94
N VAL A 125 23.74 22.19 -7.53
CA VAL A 125 22.54 21.66 -7.37
C VAL A 125 21.75 21.32 -8.47
N VAL A 126 21.44 20.34 -8.76
CA VAL A 126 20.77 19.96 -9.82
C VAL A 126 19.60 19.33 -9.33
N ALA A 127 18.67 19.87 -8.99
CA ALA A 127 17.55 19.28 -8.46
C ALA A 127 16.91 18.45 -9.41
N PRO A 128 16.61 17.39 -9.10
CA PRO A 128 16.01 16.50 -9.96
C PRO A 128 14.69 16.99 -10.19
N GLY A 129 14.26 16.95 -11.03
CA GLY A 129 13.00 17.28 -11.18
C GLY A 129 12.64 18.63 -11.16
N ARG A 130 12.70 19.30 -10.78
CA ARG A 130 12.31 20.41 -10.68
C ARG A 130 12.97 21.28 -10.89
N GLN A 131 13.08 21.67 -11.20
CA GLN A 131 13.67 22.35 -11.38
C GLN A 131 14.06 23.18 -10.82
N GLY A 132 14.51 23.23 -10.70
CA GLY A 132 15.11 23.85 -10.06
C GLY A 132 15.06 25.06 -9.68
N ARG A 133 14.81 25.55 -9.30
CA ARG A 133 14.74 26.54 -8.93
C ARG A 133 15.25 26.65 -7.85
N GLY A 134 15.27 26.40 -7.43
CA GLY A 134 15.65 26.46 -6.30
C GLY A 134 16.81 26.93 -5.95
N PRO A 135 17.45 26.86 -6.13
CA PRO A 135 18.52 27.03 -5.63
C PRO A 135 19.02 28.26 -5.61
N LYS A 136 19.00 28.82 -5.63
CA LYS A 136 19.45 29.74 -5.68
C LYS A 136 19.68 30.37 -4.70
N ARG A 137 19.77 30.56 -4.04
CA ARG A 137 19.94 31.13 -3.16
C ARG A 137 20.90 30.91 -2.46
N ARG A 138 21.65 31.06 -2.44
CA ARG A 138 22.53 30.77 -1.83
C ARG A 138 22.86 31.69 -1.01
N PRO A 139 22.97 31.65 -0.35
CA PRO A 139 23.16 32.41 0.63
C PRO A 139 24.31 33.02 0.64
N GLU A 140 24.74 33.34 0.62
CA GLU A 140 25.77 33.82 0.80
C GLU A 140 26.01 34.19 1.30
#